data_80c3f23118628985fdaa076cbbbc8516
#
_entry.id   80c3f23118628985fdaa076cbbbc8516
#
_cell.length_a   1.000
_cell.length_b   1.000
_cell.length_c   1.000
_cell.angle_alpha   90.00
_cell.angle_beta   90.00
_cell.angle_gamma   90.00
#
_symmetry.space_group_name_H-M   'P 1'
#
loop_
_entity.id
_entity.type
_entity.pdbx_description
1 polymer ?
#
loop_
_entity_poly.entity_id
_entity_poly.type
_entity_poly.pdbx_seq_one_letter_code
_entity_poly.pdbx_strand_id
1 'polypeptide(L)'
;IMDNVKALYYPSTEVVYGTNTDNKKFTENDRLCPSNKYGEHKVIAETMVKSYGYNVVRFPVLMGKSLAKGKKHFFDEIIETLQSGNTIEMFTDNLRSIIDFNTASKLLIDLIENPLARQYKVVNIASDNGISKYDFALLIAQKYNLDKSKIIPISMDDKNQKIFTAKRAKETLLDNSLLKQILNISTISFEI
;
A
#
# COMPACT_ATOMS: atom_id res chain seq x y z
N ILE A 1 -2.84 31.28 -5.41
CA ILE A 1 -1.88 30.40 -4.70
C ILE A 1 -1.32 29.35 -5.66
N MET A 2 -2.07 28.90 -6.67
CA MET A 2 -1.64 27.84 -7.61
C MET A 2 -0.62 28.28 -8.67
N ASP A 3 -0.52 29.57 -8.96
CA ASP A 3 0.30 30.10 -10.06
C ASP A 3 1.81 29.96 -9.86
N ASN A 4 2.26 29.65 -8.64
CA ASN A 4 3.67 29.48 -8.28
C ASN A 4 4.08 28.02 -7.95
N VAL A 5 3.15 27.05 -8.05
CA VAL A 5 3.46 25.65 -7.77
C VAL A 5 3.99 24.96 -9.02
N LYS A 6 5.28 24.66 -9.05
CA LYS A 6 5.95 23.99 -10.20
C LYS A 6 5.59 22.52 -10.34
N ALA A 7 5.32 21.83 -9.26
CA ALA A 7 4.94 20.42 -9.23
C ALA A 7 4.11 20.14 -7.97
N LEU A 8 3.09 19.29 -8.12
CA LEU A 8 2.31 18.74 -7.02
C LEU A 8 2.10 17.25 -7.30
N TYR A 9 2.38 16.43 -6.32
CA TYR A 9 2.12 15.00 -6.33
C TYR A 9 1.14 14.67 -5.21
N TYR A 10 -0.06 14.22 -5.58
CA TYR A 10 -1.10 13.86 -4.63
C TYR A 10 -0.93 12.41 -4.18
N PRO A 11 -0.78 12.13 -2.87
CA PRO A 11 -0.70 10.76 -2.38
C PRO A 11 -2.07 10.09 -2.38
N SER A 12 -2.25 9.15 -3.29
CA SER A 12 -3.41 8.28 -3.40
C SER A 12 -3.10 6.87 -2.88
N THR A 13 -3.91 5.88 -3.22
CA THR A 13 -3.90 4.56 -2.62
C THR A 13 -4.24 3.46 -3.63
N GLU A 14 -3.76 2.24 -3.40
CA GLU A 14 -4.17 1.03 -4.15
C GLU A 14 -5.68 0.74 -4.06
N VAL A 15 -6.35 1.20 -3.00
CA VAL A 15 -7.79 0.93 -2.76
C VAL A 15 -8.68 1.48 -3.88
N VAL A 16 -8.18 2.41 -4.68
CA VAL A 16 -8.91 2.96 -5.84
C VAL A 16 -9.18 1.91 -6.93
N TYR A 17 -8.36 0.86 -7.03
CA TYR A 17 -8.51 -0.19 -8.03
C TYR A 17 -9.60 -1.22 -7.68
N GLY A 18 -9.82 -1.50 -6.39
CA GLY A 18 -10.72 -2.55 -5.94
C GLY A 18 -10.07 -3.94 -5.92
N THR A 19 -10.86 -4.97 -6.19
CA THR A 19 -10.40 -6.38 -6.16
C THR A 19 -9.92 -6.80 -7.54
N ASN A 20 -8.74 -7.40 -7.59
CA ASN A 20 -8.24 -8.08 -8.78
C ASN A 20 -8.98 -9.42 -8.97
N THR A 21 -9.42 -9.69 -10.19
CA THR A 21 -10.08 -10.95 -10.56
C THR A 21 -9.23 -11.84 -11.45
N ASP A 22 -8.15 -11.30 -12.02
CA ASP A 22 -7.38 -11.91 -13.10
C ASP A 22 -5.96 -12.31 -12.69
N ASN A 23 -5.64 -12.31 -11.40
CA ASN A 23 -4.29 -12.55 -10.86
C ASN A 23 -3.21 -11.66 -11.48
N LYS A 24 -3.58 -10.48 -11.96
CA LYS A 24 -2.67 -9.49 -12.55
C LYS A 24 -2.38 -8.38 -11.55
N LYS A 25 -1.22 -7.76 -11.68
CA LYS A 25 -0.93 -6.52 -10.98
C LYS A 25 -1.63 -5.35 -11.67
N PHE A 26 -2.18 -4.43 -10.90
CA PHE A 26 -2.81 -3.22 -11.43
C PHE A 26 -1.76 -2.22 -11.93
N THR A 27 -1.89 -1.86 -13.18
CA THR A 27 -1.15 -0.76 -13.81
C THR A 27 -1.87 0.58 -13.60
N GLU A 28 -1.19 1.68 -13.89
CA GLU A 28 -1.77 3.03 -13.78
C GLU A 28 -2.98 3.26 -14.69
N ASN A 29 -3.06 2.49 -15.79
CA ASN A 29 -4.10 2.60 -16.81
C ASN A 29 -5.33 1.72 -16.53
N ASP A 30 -5.27 0.88 -15.50
CA ASP A 30 -6.38 0.00 -15.18
C ASP A 30 -7.58 0.77 -14.63
N ARG A 31 -8.76 0.21 -14.87
CA ARG A 31 -10.03 0.80 -14.43
C ARG A 31 -10.07 0.89 -12.90
N LEU A 32 -10.51 2.05 -12.40
CA LEU A 32 -10.76 2.27 -10.99
C LEU A 32 -12.14 1.75 -10.60
N CYS A 33 -12.19 0.88 -9.58
CA CYS A 33 -13.43 0.27 -9.08
C CYS A 33 -13.35 0.08 -7.56
N PRO A 34 -13.30 1.17 -6.79
CA PRO A 34 -13.11 1.12 -5.34
C PRO A 34 -14.23 0.34 -4.65
N SER A 35 -13.87 -0.46 -3.65
CA SER A 35 -14.81 -1.31 -2.91
C SER A 35 -15.45 -0.63 -1.70
N ASN A 36 -15.05 0.60 -1.39
CA ASN A 36 -15.52 1.33 -0.20
C ASN A 36 -15.45 2.86 -0.39
N LYS A 37 -16.08 3.58 0.51
CA LYS A 37 -16.18 5.06 0.49
C LYS A 37 -14.83 5.78 0.51
N TYR A 38 -13.84 5.25 1.21
CA TYR A 38 -12.51 5.83 1.21
C TYR A 38 -11.89 5.82 -0.20
N GLY A 39 -11.97 4.69 -0.88
CA GLY A 39 -11.50 4.57 -2.26
C GLY A 39 -12.27 5.48 -3.23
N GLU A 40 -13.60 5.57 -3.09
CA GLU A 40 -14.43 6.47 -3.90
C GLU A 40 -13.98 7.94 -3.75
N HIS A 41 -13.77 8.40 -2.51
CA HIS A 41 -13.29 9.76 -2.24
C HIS A 41 -11.89 10.01 -2.82
N LYS A 42 -11.00 8.99 -2.77
CA LYS A 42 -9.66 9.08 -3.38
C LYS A 42 -9.76 9.19 -4.91
N VAL A 43 -10.64 8.45 -5.57
CA VAL A 43 -10.88 8.56 -7.02
C VAL A 43 -11.35 9.97 -7.40
N ILE A 44 -12.28 10.55 -6.65
CA ILE A 44 -12.76 11.93 -6.88
C ILE A 44 -11.58 12.91 -6.74
N ALA A 45 -10.79 12.79 -5.69
CA ALA A 45 -9.63 13.65 -5.46
C ALA A 45 -8.57 13.52 -6.58
N GLU A 46 -8.26 12.29 -7.03
CA GLU A 46 -7.37 12.06 -8.18
C GLU A 46 -7.87 12.76 -9.44
N THR A 47 -9.18 12.69 -9.71
CA THR A 47 -9.80 13.34 -10.86
C THR A 47 -9.63 14.85 -10.80
N MET A 48 -9.87 15.45 -9.64
CA MET A 48 -9.67 16.88 -9.43
C MET A 48 -8.20 17.29 -9.62
N VAL A 49 -7.26 16.57 -8.99
CA VAL A 49 -5.82 16.86 -9.08
C VAL A 49 -5.35 16.81 -10.55
N LYS A 50 -5.77 15.77 -11.28
CA LYS A 50 -5.43 15.61 -12.70
C LYS A 50 -6.05 16.69 -13.59
N SER A 51 -7.26 17.17 -13.29
CA SER A 51 -7.91 18.25 -14.07
C SER A 51 -7.15 19.58 -13.97
N TYR A 52 -6.42 19.80 -12.87
CA TYR A 52 -5.51 20.94 -12.71
C TYR A 52 -4.09 20.69 -13.27
N GLY A 53 -3.89 19.59 -14.00
CA GLY A 53 -2.59 19.27 -14.62
C GLY A 53 -1.54 18.67 -13.68
N TYR A 54 -1.87 18.40 -12.42
CA TYR A 54 -0.96 17.84 -11.43
C TYR A 54 -0.87 16.30 -11.45
N ASN A 55 0.01 15.75 -10.66
CA ASN A 55 0.37 14.33 -10.67
C ASN A 55 -0.19 13.60 -9.44
N VAL A 56 -0.42 12.31 -9.60
CA VAL A 56 -0.91 11.39 -8.57
C VAL A 56 0.10 10.28 -8.36
N VAL A 57 0.37 9.93 -7.12
CA VAL A 57 1.12 8.71 -6.76
C VAL A 57 0.21 7.79 -5.97
N ARG A 58 0.11 6.53 -6.37
CA ARG A 58 -0.67 5.51 -5.67
C ARG A 58 0.25 4.64 -4.85
N PHE A 59 0.04 4.66 -3.55
CA PHE A 59 0.77 3.83 -2.61
C PHE A 59 -0.02 2.58 -2.24
N PRO A 60 0.67 1.45 -2.00
CA PRO A 60 0.09 0.28 -1.37
C PRO A 60 0.01 0.48 0.14
N VAL A 61 -0.11 -0.60 0.88
CA VAL A 61 0.00 -0.56 2.34
C VAL A 61 1.42 -0.13 2.72
N LEU A 62 1.52 1.02 3.39
CA LEU A 62 2.78 1.53 3.94
C LEU A 62 3.08 0.86 5.28
N MET A 63 4.28 0.34 5.44
CA MET A 63 4.70 -0.47 6.57
C MET A 63 5.86 0.16 7.34
N GLY A 64 5.82 0.01 8.68
CA GLY A 64 6.86 0.48 9.59
C GLY A 64 6.30 0.97 10.91
N LYS A 65 7.18 1.25 11.86
CA LYS A 65 6.81 1.86 13.14
C LYS A 65 6.14 3.20 12.92
N SER A 66 5.07 3.47 13.65
CA SER A 66 4.45 4.80 13.66
C SER A 66 5.43 5.85 14.17
N LEU A 67 5.63 6.91 13.39
CA LEU A 67 6.39 8.08 13.83
C LEU A 67 5.50 9.13 14.50
N ALA A 68 4.18 8.98 14.41
CA ALA A 68 3.22 9.92 14.98
C ALA A 68 2.92 9.56 16.45
N LYS A 69 3.21 10.48 17.37
CA LYS A 69 2.95 10.28 18.80
C LYS A 69 1.47 9.95 19.05
N GLY A 70 1.23 8.82 19.74
CA GLY A 70 -0.12 8.38 20.11
C GLY A 70 -0.93 7.74 18.98
N LYS A 71 -0.37 7.55 17.80
CA LYS A 71 -0.98 6.77 16.71
C LYS A 71 -0.27 5.44 16.55
N LYS A 72 -1.03 4.38 16.39
CA LYS A 72 -0.53 3.04 16.10
C LYS A 72 -0.91 2.67 14.67
N HIS A 73 0.01 2.03 13.97
CA HIS A 73 -0.24 1.39 12.69
C HIS A 73 -0.39 -0.12 12.88
N PHE A 74 -0.87 -0.78 11.87
CA PHE A 74 -1.00 -2.24 11.84
C PHE A 74 0.33 -2.96 12.22
N PHE A 75 1.46 -2.40 11.84
CA PHE A 75 2.79 -2.87 12.22
C PHE A 75 3.01 -2.87 13.73
N ASP A 76 2.67 -1.76 14.40
CA ASP A 76 2.83 -1.61 15.85
C ASP A 76 1.88 -2.54 16.61
N GLU A 77 0.64 -2.71 16.09
CA GLU A 77 -0.38 -3.60 16.67
C GLU A 77 0.09 -5.06 16.71
N ILE A 78 0.74 -5.53 15.62
CA ILE A 78 1.30 -6.89 15.57
C ILE A 78 2.35 -7.07 16.66
N ILE A 79 3.32 -6.15 16.75
CA ILE A 79 4.42 -6.22 17.71
C ILE A 79 3.87 -6.23 19.14
N GLU A 80 3.04 -5.26 19.49
CA GLU A 80 2.49 -5.12 20.84
C GLU A 80 1.65 -6.32 21.26
N THR A 81 0.81 -6.83 20.36
CA THR A 81 -0.03 -8.00 20.63
C THR A 81 0.81 -9.21 20.93
N LEU A 82 1.83 -9.49 20.12
CA LEU A 82 2.71 -10.64 20.30
C LEU A 82 3.63 -10.48 21.52
N GLN A 83 4.13 -9.27 21.80
CA GLN A 83 4.93 -8.99 23.00
C GLN A 83 4.13 -9.17 24.29
N SER A 84 2.83 -8.91 24.25
CA SER A 84 1.93 -9.14 25.39
C SER A 84 1.55 -10.62 25.57
N GLY A 85 2.05 -11.53 24.74
CA GLY A 85 1.74 -12.96 24.76
C GLY A 85 0.35 -13.31 24.23
N ASN A 86 -0.36 -12.34 23.64
CA ASN A 86 -1.68 -12.53 23.05
C ASN A 86 -1.59 -13.11 21.63
N THR A 87 -2.68 -13.76 21.21
CA THR A 87 -2.81 -14.24 19.82
C THR A 87 -3.33 -13.14 18.92
N ILE A 88 -2.96 -13.21 17.62
CA ILE A 88 -3.46 -12.32 16.59
C ILE A 88 -3.90 -13.14 15.36
N GLU A 89 -5.09 -12.87 14.87
CA GLU A 89 -5.62 -13.50 13.64
C GLU A 89 -5.18 -12.72 12.40
N MET A 90 -4.62 -13.45 11.41
CA MET A 90 -4.09 -12.86 10.18
C MET A 90 -4.57 -13.59 8.94
N PHE A 91 -5.02 -12.83 7.95
CA PHE A 91 -5.52 -13.38 6.69
C PHE A 91 -4.38 -13.92 5.83
N THR A 92 -4.54 -15.17 5.39
CA THR A 92 -3.62 -15.85 4.46
C THR A 92 -3.88 -15.48 3.00
N ASP A 93 -5.10 -15.05 2.69
CA ASP A 93 -5.62 -14.76 1.35
C ASP A 93 -5.93 -13.27 1.11
N ASN A 94 -5.46 -12.38 1.98
CA ASN A 94 -5.50 -10.93 1.78
C ASN A 94 -4.15 -10.45 1.25
N LEU A 95 -3.94 -10.59 -0.06
CA LEU A 95 -2.67 -10.22 -0.72
C LEU A 95 -2.60 -8.72 -1.02
N ARG A 96 -1.48 -8.11 -0.68
CA ARG A 96 -1.21 -6.70 -0.92
C ARG A 96 0.21 -6.48 -1.42
N SER A 97 0.37 -5.51 -2.32
CA SER A 97 1.65 -4.84 -2.41
C SER A 97 1.92 -4.12 -1.10
N ILE A 98 3.16 -4.09 -0.69
CA ILE A 98 3.61 -3.34 0.49
C ILE A 98 4.87 -2.55 0.14
N ILE A 99 5.18 -1.57 0.94
CA ILE A 99 6.46 -0.86 0.89
C ILE A 99 6.71 -0.22 2.26
N ASP A 100 7.94 -0.18 2.72
CA ASP A 100 8.29 0.51 3.95
C ASP A 100 8.36 2.04 3.76
N PHE A 101 8.23 2.78 4.87
CA PHE A 101 8.20 4.25 4.83
C PHE A 101 9.48 4.85 4.25
N ASN A 102 10.66 4.29 4.53
CA ASN A 102 11.92 4.84 4.06
C ASN A 102 12.06 4.66 2.55
N THR A 103 11.83 3.44 2.05
CA THR A 103 11.85 3.13 0.63
C THR A 103 10.80 3.96 -0.13
N ALA A 104 9.56 4.04 0.38
CA ALA A 104 8.50 4.85 -0.23
C ALA A 104 8.87 6.33 -0.31
N SER A 105 9.44 6.88 0.77
CA SER A 105 9.85 8.29 0.82
C SER A 105 10.99 8.59 -0.15
N LYS A 106 11.99 7.70 -0.22
CA LYS A 106 13.10 7.83 -1.16
C LYS A 106 12.61 7.83 -2.60
N LEU A 107 11.81 6.82 -2.98
CA LEU A 107 11.29 6.71 -4.34
C LEU A 107 10.39 7.90 -4.71
N LEU A 108 9.62 8.43 -3.76
CA LEU A 108 8.81 9.63 -3.98
C LEU A 108 9.70 10.87 -4.24
N ILE A 109 10.77 11.05 -3.47
CA ILE A 109 11.72 12.15 -3.66
C ILE A 109 12.40 12.02 -5.01
N ASP A 110 12.94 10.82 -5.34
CA ASP A 110 13.59 10.55 -6.62
C ASP A 110 12.62 10.84 -7.80
N LEU A 111 11.34 10.50 -7.65
CA LEU A 111 10.30 10.78 -8.64
C LEU A 111 10.04 12.29 -8.79
N ILE A 112 9.95 13.03 -7.69
CA ILE A 112 9.70 14.49 -7.68
C ILE A 112 10.88 15.26 -8.30
N GLU A 113 12.09 14.83 -8.00
CA GLU A 113 13.33 15.45 -8.51
C GLU A 113 13.59 15.14 -9.99
N ASN A 114 12.97 14.08 -10.53
CA ASN A 114 13.09 13.74 -11.95
C ASN A 114 12.12 14.58 -12.81
N PRO A 115 12.60 15.58 -13.59
CA PRO A 115 11.74 16.43 -14.43
C PRO A 115 10.93 15.64 -15.46
N LEU A 116 11.48 14.52 -15.95
CA LEU A 116 10.82 13.67 -16.94
C LEU A 116 9.62 12.92 -16.34
N ALA A 117 9.59 12.74 -15.02
CA ALA A 117 8.47 12.08 -14.34
C ALA A 117 7.16 12.88 -14.44
N ARG A 118 7.22 14.21 -14.61
CA ARG A 118 6.05 15.10 -14.62
C ARG A 118 5.06 14.82 -15.76
N GLN A 119 5.52 14.21 -16.85
CA GLN A 119 4.66 13.82 -17.97
C GLN A 119 3.68 12.68 -17.58
N TYR A 120 4.05 11.85 -16.62
CA TYR A 120 3.23 10.73 -16.14
C TYR A 120 2.28 11.19 -15.05
N LYS A 121 0.99 11.29 -15.39
CA LYS A 121 -0.04 11.85 -14.48
C LYS A 121 -0.36 10.95 -13.30
N VAL A 122 -0.09 9.67 -13.39
CA VAL A 122 -0.27 8.70 -12.32
C VAL A 122 0.94 7.77 -12.29
N VAL A 123 1.45 7.44 -11.10
CA VAL A 123 2.52 6.47 -10.90
C VAL A 123 2.23 5.62 -9.68
N ASN A 124 2.34 4.30 -9.81
CA ASN A 124 2.28 3.36 -8.69
C ASN A 124 3.65 3.25 -8.01
N ILE A 125 3.72 3.47 -6.71
CA ILE A 125 4.95 3.28 -5.91
C ILE A 125 4.76 2.06 -5.01
N ALA A 126 5.33 0.92 -5.37
CA ALA A 126 5.20 -0.34 -4.65
C ALA A 126 6.47 -1.18 -4.76
N SER A 127 6.68 -2.11 -3.82
CA SER A 127 7.71 -3.14 -3.97
C SER A 127 7.33 -4.18 -5.02
N ASP A 128 8.31 -4.96 -5.46
CA ASP A 128 8.12 -5.99 -6.50
C ASP A 128 7.18 -7.11 -6.08
N ASN A 129 7.17 -7.44 -4.81
CA ASN A 129 6.47 -8.59 -4.27
C ASN A 129 5.22 -8.18 -3.48
N GLY A 130 4.13 -8.91 -3.71
CA GLY A 130 2.98 -8.90 -2.83
C GLY A 130 3.17 -9.89 -1.68
N ILE A 131 2.49 -9.65 -0.57
CA ILE A 131 2.52 -10.51 0.59
C ILE A 131 1.14 -10.61 1.24
N SER A 132 0.82 -11.75 1.86
CA SER A 132 -0.35 -11.85 2.71
C SER A 132 -0.13 -11.17 4.05
N LYS A 133 -1.20 -10.79 4.73
CA LYS A 133 -1.08 -10.25 6.10
C LYS A 133 -0.48 -11.28 7.06
N TYR A 134 -0.78 -12.55 6.86
CA TYR A 134 -0.22 -13.64 7.66
C TYR A 134 1.30 -13.75 7.48
N ASP A 135 1.77 -13.83 6.24
CA ASP A 135 3.20 -13.92 5.97
C ASP A 135 3.95 -12.66 6.42
N PHE A 136 3.32 -11.50 6.28
CA PHE A 136 3.90 -10.25 6.78
C PHE A 136 4.06 -10.26 8.32
N ALA A 137 3.04 -10.75 9.05
CA ALA A 137 3.14 -10.90 10.51
C ALA A 137 4.23 -11.90 10.92
N LEU A 138 4.40 -13.00 10.15
CA LEU A 138 5.50 -13.96 10.37
C LEU A 138 6.87 -13.32 10.18
N LEU A 139 7.05 -12.45 9.18
CA LEU A 139 8.30 -11.71 8.96
C LEU A 139 8.59 -10.74 10.12
N ILE A 140 7.59 -10.02 10.61
CA ILE A 140 7.72 -9.16 11.78
C ILE A 140 8.11 -9.99 13.01
N ALA A 141 7.41 -11.10 13.27
CA ALA A 141 7.71 -11.96 14.40
C ALA A 141 9.14 -12.52 14.33
N GLN A 142 9.62 -12.86 13.15
CA GLN A 142 11.01 -13.29 12.94
C GLN A 142 12.01 -12.17 13.25
N LYS A 143 11.78 -10.97 12.71
CA LYS A 143 12.70 -9.83 12.93
C LYS A 143 12.81 -9.42 14.38
N TYR A 144 11.70 -9.45 15.11
CA TYR A 144 11.63 -9.00 16.51
C TYR A 144 11.74 -10.14 17.52
N ASN A 145 12.03 -11.37 17.05
CA ASN A 145 12.15 -12.57 17.89
C ASN A 145 10.90 -12.82 18.76
N LEU A 146 9.72 -12.73 18.14
CA LEU A 146 8.42 -12.94 18.77
C LEU A 146 7.88 -14.34 18.47
N ASP A 147 6.94 -14.80 19.33
CA ASP A 147 6.36 -16.14 19.21
C ASP A 147 5.41 -16.26 18.00
N LYS A 148 5.89 -16.91 16.93
CA LYS A 148 5.11 -17.15 15.70
C LYS A 148 3.88 -18.04 15.91
N SER A 149 3.86 -18.89 16.95
CA SER A 149 2.71 -19.76 17.25
C SER A 149 1.46 -18.98 17.68
N LYS A 150 1.62 -17.71 18.03
CA LYS A 150 0.54 -16.79 18.40
C LYS A 150 -0.13 -16.11 17.18
N ILE A 151 0.41 -16.32 15.97
CA ILE A 151 -0.17 -15.80 14.74
C ILE A 151 -1.09 -16.87 14.16
N ILE A 152 -2.40 -16.63 14.23
CA ILE A 152 -3.42 -17.58 13.81
C ILE A 152 -3.81 -17.30 12.36
N PRO A 153 -3.61 -18.27 11.44
CA PRO A 153 -4.03 -18.11 10.05
C PRO A 153 -5.55 -18.18 9.93
N ILE A 154 -6.13 -17.24 9.19
CA ILE A 154 -7.55 -17.19 8.86
C ILE A 154 -7.76 -16.86 7.39
N SER A 155 -8.95 -17.15 6.84
CA SER A 155 -9.33 -16.82 5.48
C SER A 155 -10.42 -15.75 5.45
N MET A 156 -10.37 -14.85 4.47
CA MET A 156 -11.44 -13.87 4.20
C MET A 156 -12.74 -14.53 3.73
N ASP A 157 -12.66 -15.77 3.24
CA ASP A 157 -13.84 -16.54 2.79
C ASP A 157 -14.58 -17.22 3.96
N ASP A 158 -14.04 -17.18 5.17
CA ASP A 158 -14.71 -17.72 6.34
C ASP A 158 -15.91 -16.83 6.71
N LYS A 159 -17.11 -17.37 6.49
CA LYS A 159 -18.40 -16.67 6.72
C LYS A 159 -18.66 -16.29 8.19
N ASN A 160 -17.93 -16.91 9.12
CA ASN A 160 -18.08 -16.65 10.56
C ASN A 160 -17.30 -15.40 11.01
N GLN A 161 -16.48 -14.85 10.13
CA GLN A 161 -15.61 -13.71 10.47
C GLN A 161 -16.25 -12.37 10.11
N LYS A 162 -16.67 -11.62 11.13
CA LYS A 162 -17.17 -10.24 11.03
C LYS A 162 -16.10 -9.20 11.41
N ILE A 163 -14.85 -9.41 10.97
CA ILE A 163 -13.73 -8.54 11.40
C ILE A 163 -13.79 -7.15 10.75
N PHE A 164 -14.45 -7.02 9.59
CA PHE A 164 -14.51 -5.75 8.89
C PHE A 164 -15.93 -5.19 8.81
N THR A 165 -16.08 -3.93 9.18
CA THR A 165 -17.31 -3.15 8.96
C THR A 165 -17.46 -2.68 7.52
N ALA A 166 -16.36 -2.55 6.77
CA ALA A 166 -16.32 -2.12 5.37
C ALA A 166 -15.80 -3.24 4.46
N LYS A 167 -16.39 -3.35 3.27
CA LYS A 167 -15.93 -4.31 2.24
C LYS A 167 -14.47 -4.02 1.87
N ARG A 168 -13.66 -5.06 1.81
CA ARG A 168 -12.24 -4.99 1.45
C ARG A 168 -11.96 -5.87 0.24
N ALA A 169 -11.06 -5.42 -0.61
CA ALA A 169 -10.53 -6.22 -1.68
C ALA A 169 -9.75 -7.43 -1.12
N LYS A 170 -9.88 -8.60 -1.74
CA LYS A 170 -9.13 -9.81 -1.36
C LYS A 170 -7.68 -9.69 -1.82
N GLU A 171 -7.49 -9.24 -3.04
CA GLU A 171 -6.18 -9.03 -3.64
C GLU A 171 -6.09 -7.66 -4.29
N THR A 172 -5.01 -6.93 -4.01
CA THR A 172 -4.69 -5.67 -4.69
C THR A 172 -3.16 -5.56 -4.80
N LEU A 173 -2.64 -6.00 -5.93
CA LEU A 173 -1.21 -5.92 -6.24
C LEU A 173 -0.99 -4.82 -7.27
N LEU A 174 0.02 -3.99 -7.05
CA LEU A 174 0.39 -2.90 -7.95
C LEU A 174 1.53 -3.33 -8.88
N ASP A 175 1.41 -3.01 -10.16
CA ASP A 175 2.52 -3.01 -11.09
C ASP A 175 3.35 -1.74 -10.87
N ASN A 176 4.67 -1.89 -10.78
CA ASN A 176 5.63 -0.81 -10.56
C ASN A 176 6.59 -0.62 -11.75
N SER A 177 6.27 -1.23 -12.89
CA SER A 177 7.13 -1.21 -14.08
C SER A 177 7.37 0.20 -14.60
N LEU A 178 6.33 1.04 -14.57
CA LEU A 178 6.44 2.44 -14.96
C LEU A 178 7.40 3.21 -14.05
N LEU A 179 7.31 3.06 -12.74
CA LEU A 179 8.23 3.69 -11.79
C LEU A 179 9.68 3.25 -12.03
N LYS A 180 9.90 1.94 -12.22
CA LYS A 180 11.22 1.40 -12.54
C LYS A 180 11.80 2.00 -13.83
N GLN A 181 10.98 2.13 -14.84
CA GLN A 181 11.39 2.77 -16.12
C GLN A 181 11.77 4.25 -15.91
N ILE A 182 10.95 5.02 -15.17
CA ILE A 182 11.19 6.44 -14.90
C ILE A 182 12.50 6.65 -14.13
N LEU A 183 12.75 5.82 -13.12
CA LEU A 183 13.91 5.97 -12.23
C LEU A 183 15.13 5.16 -12.68
N ASN A 184 15.02 4.40 -13.77
CA ASN A 184 16.07 3.51 -14.28
C ASN A 184 16.61 2.55 -13.20
N ILE A 185 15.70 1.89 -12.47
CA ILE A 185 16.01 0.90 -11.43
C ILE A 185 15.40 -0.46 -11.80
N SER A 186 16.04 -1.55 -11.38
CA SER A 186 15.62 -2.91 -11.73
C SER A 186 14.71 -3.57 -10.69
N THR A 187 14.92 -3.26 -9.41
CA THR A 187 14.24 -3.91 -8.30
C THR A 187 13.81 -2.91 -7.24
N ILE A 188 12.67 -3.17 -6.62
CA ILE A 188 12.17 -2.43 -5.46
C ILE A 188 11.81 -3.46 -4.38
N SER A 189 12.63 -3.56 -3.35
CA SER A 189 12.36 -4.35 -2.16
C SER A 189 11.83 -3.47 -1.04
N PHE A 190 11.24 -4.09 -0.02
CA PHE A 190 10.91 -3.42 1.23
C PHE A 190 11.76 -3.99 2.37
N GLU A 191 11.96 -3.17 3.40
CA GLU A 191 12.65 -3.57 4.62
C GLU A 191 11.68 -3.59 5.81
N ILE A 192 11.81 -4.60 6.69
CA ILE A 192 11.03 -4.71 7.93
C ILE A 192 11.83 -4.13 9.09
#